data_f7ab4ac297e59e8b9914a6afc8a900eb
#
_entry.id   f7ab4ac297e59e8b9914a6afc8a900eb
#
_cell.length_a   1.000
_cell.length_b   1.000
_cell.length_c   1.000
_cell.angle_alpha   90.00
_cell.angle_beta   90.00
_cell.angle_gamma   90.00
#
_symmetry.space_group_name_H-M   'P 1'
#
loop_
_entity.id
_entity.type
_entity.pdbx_description
1 polymer ?
#
loop_
_entity_poly.entity_id
_entity_poly.type
_entity_poly.pdbx_seq_one_letter_code
_entity_poly.pdbx_strand_id
1 'polypeptide(L)'
;MANRFGTDILIQAPDPTSAASFYVEQLGFKITGDMPEMVSLHGEHINLFIERGPALGPVLEVAVSNVEEAKVRLVKNGCEIVKDEPDFPRCYVKDPFGLIYNLTS
;
A
#
# COMPACT_ATOMS: atom_id res chain seq x y z
N MET A 1 -16.68 -13.05 -8.74
CA MET A 1 -15.95 -11.88 -8.24
C MET A 1 -14.48 -12.03 -8.58
N ALA A 2 -13.92 -11.05 -9.27
CA ALA A 2 -12.52 -11.11 -9.67
C ALA A 2 -11.72 -10.09 -8.86
N ASN A 3 -10.97 -10.57 -7.88
CA ASN A 3 -10.02 -9.74 -7.16
C ASN A 3 -8.66 -9.94 -7.79
N ARG A 4 -7.92 -8.85 -7.99
CA ARG A 4 -6.60 -8.91 -8.61
C ARG A 4 -5.60 -8.18 -7.73
N PHE A 5 -4.55 -8.88 -7.35
CA PHE A 5 -3.45 -8.28 -6.61
C PHE A 5 -2.45 -7.67 -7.57
N GLY A 6 -2.06 -6.43 -7.28
CA GLY A 6 -1.05 -5.75 -8.07
C GLY A 6 0.35 -6.10 -7.61
N THR A 7 1.33 -5.55 -8.32
CA THR A 7 2.75 -5.72 -7.98
C THR A 7 3.28 -4.57 -7.12
N ASP A 8 2.44 -3.60 -6.80
CA ASP A 8 2.83 -2.43 -6.03
C ASP A 8 2.54 -2.65 -4.56
N ILE A 9 3.54 -2.37 -3.73
CA ILE A 9 3.43 -2.45 -2.28
C ILE A 9 3.75 -1.06 -1.74
N LEU A 10 2.94 -0.57 -0.81
CA LEU A 10 3.16 0.73 -0.20
C LEU A 10 3.46 0.57 1.29
N ILE A 11 4.44 1.30 1.77
CA ILE A 11 4.63 1.50 3.20
C ILE A 11 4.70 3.00 3.48
N GLN A 12 4.38 3.38 4.70
CA GLN A 12 4.64 4.73 5.18
C GLN A 12 5.80 4.68 6.18
N ALA A 13 6.64 5.69 6.11
CA ALA A 13 7.77 5.83 7.02
C ALA A 13 7.99 7.31 7.31
N PRO A 14 8.39 7.66 8.54
CA PRO A 14 8.67 9.07 8.86
C PRO A 14 9.76 9.68 8.00
N ASP A 15 10.74 8.88 7.57
CA ASP A 15 11.82 9.34 6.71
C ASP A 15 11.97 8.38 5.53
N PRO A 16 11.29 8.68 4.40
CA PRO A 16 11.35 7.81 3.22
C PRO A 16 12.76 7.65 2.65
N THR A 17 13.60 8.66 2.75
CA THR A 17 14.97 8.60 2.22
C THR A 17 15.81 7.57 2.98
N SER A 18 15.73 7.59 4.31
CA SER A 18 16.47 6.62 5.13
C SER A 18 15.97 5.20 4.87
N ALA A 19 14.64 5.04 4.76
CA ALA A 19 14.06 3.73 4.47
C ALA A 19 14.51 3.23 3.10
N ALA A 20 14.49 4.10 2.09
CA ALA A 20 14.93 3.74 0.75
C ALA A 20 16.40 3.29 0.74
N SER A 21 17.27 4.02 1.44
CA SER A 21 18.69 3.65 1.54
C SER A 21 18.86 2.24 2.13
N PHE A 22 18.07 1.94 3.15
CA PHE A 22 18.10 0.61 3.76
C PHE A 22 17.75 -0.47 2.73
N TYR A 23 16.66 -0.27 1.99
CA TYR A 23 16.20 -1.27 1.03
C TYR A 23 17.17 -1.43 -0.15
N VAL A 24 17.79 -0.34 -0.58
CA VAL A 24 18.79 -0.40 -1.65
C VAL A 24 20.03 -1.17 -1.17
N GLU A 25 20.55 -0.80 0.00
CA GLU A 25 21.81 -1.37 0.50
C GLU A 25 21.63 -2.80 0.98
N GLN A 26 20.54 -3.11 1.65
CA GLN A 26 20.39 -4.43 2.29
C GLN A 26 19.65 -5.44 1.42
N LEU A 27 18.75 -4.99 0.56
CA LEU A 27 17.90 -5.90 -0.22
C LEU A 27 18.04 -5.76 -1.74
N GLY A 28 18.85 -4.82 -2.19
CA GLY A 28 19.17 -4.71 -3.62
C GLY A 28 18.09 -4.04 -4.47
N PHE A 29 17.18 -3.30 -3.85
CA PHE A 29 16.20 -2.53 -4.60
C PHE A 29 16.90 -1.42 -5.39
N LYS A 30 16.26 -0.97 -6.47
CA LYS A 30 16.74 0.16 -7.26
C LYS A 30 15.75 1.30 -7.17
N ILE A 31 16.25 2.53 -6.98
CA ILE A 31 15.39 3.71 -6.92
C ILE A 31 14.90 4.03 -8.32
N THR A 32 13.58 4.17 -8.47
CA THR A 32 12.96 4.53 -9.73
C THR A 32 12.33 5.93 -9.69
N GLY A 33 12.13 6.48 -8.50
CA GLY A 33 11.63 7.85 -8.32
C GLY A 33 12.00 8.33 -6.93
N ASP A 34 12.39 9.60 -6.84
CA ASP A 34 12.85 10.17 -5.58
C ASP A 34 12.25 11.56 -5.42
N MET A 35 11.15 11.62 -4.67
CA MET A 35 10.44 12.88 -4.38
C MET A 35 10.38 13.06 -2.87
N PRO A 36 10.28 14.31 -2.37
CA PRO A 36 10.31 14.56 -0.92
C PRO A 36 9.29 13.76 -0.13
N GLU A 37 8.10 13.55 -0.69
CA GLU A 37 7.02 12.88 0.03
C GLU A 37 6.91 11.41 -0.30
N MET A 38 7.58 10.93 -1.34
CA MET A 38 7.50 9.54 -1.75
C MET A 38 8.72 9.12 -2.54
N VAL A 39 9.30 7.99 -2.17
CA VAL A 39 10.38 7.36 -2.92
C VAL A 39 9.83 6.06 -3.49
N SER A 40 10.06 5.83 -4.78
CA SER A 40 9.67 4.57 -5.40
C SER A 40 10.88 3.74 -5.73
N LEU A 41 10.76 2.43 -5.48
CA LEU A 41 11.82 1.46 -5.66
C LEU A 41 11.31 0.29 -6.48
N HIS A 42 12.21 -0.39 -7.15
CA HIS A 42 11.89 -1.59 -7.92
C HIS A 42 12.77 -2.74 -7.45
N GLY A 43 12.13 -3.86 -7.12
CA GLY A 43 12.83 -5.11 -6.81
C GLY A 43 12.24 -6.19 -7.69
N GLU A 44 12.99 -6.77 -8.53
CA GLU A 44 12.67 -7.84 -9.47
C GLU A 44 11.20 -7.95 -9.92
N HIS A 45 10.29 -8.34 -9.01
CA HIS A 45 8.86 -8.56 -9.35
C HIS A 45 7.90 -7.60 -8.68
N ILE A 46 8.39 -6.72 -7.81
CA ILE A 46 7.53 -5.80 -7.05
C ILE A 46 8.05 -4.38 -7.13
N ASN A 47 7.13 -3.44 -6.98
CA ASN A 47 7.47 -2.03 -6.82
C ASN A 47 7.12 -1.65 -5.38
N LEU A 48 8.04 -0.96 -4.71
CA LEU A 48 7.85 -0.53 -3.34
C LEU A 48 7.76 0.99 -3.32
N PHE A 49 6.68 1.51 -2.79
CA PHE A 49 6.46 2.94 -2.64
C PHE A 49 6.55 3.28 -1.16
N ILE A 50 7.42 4.21 -0.82
CA ILE A 50 7.61 4.65 0.56
C ILE A 50 7.09 6.08 0.67
N GLU A 51 5.95 6.24 1.32
CA GLU A 51 5.31 7.54 1.50
C GLU A 51 5.65 8.08 2.87
N ARG A 52 5.86 9.41 2.97
CA ARG A 52 6.13 10.04 4.26
C ARG A 52 4.88 9.99 5.12
N GLY A 53 5.04 9.55 6.34
CA GLY A 53 3.95 9.46 7.30
C GLY A 53 4.30 8.55 8.46
N PRO A 54 3.37 8.42 9.43
CA PRO A 54 3.56 7.46 10.53
C PRO A 54 3.75 6.06 9.96
N ALA A 55 4.54 5.24 10.63
CA ALA A 55 4.83 3.89 10.17
C ALA A 55 3.54 3.11 9.90
N LEU A 56 3.42 2.57 8.70
CA LEU A 56 2.24 1.84 8.27
C LEU A 56 2.62 0.88 7.15
N GLY A 57 2.00 -0.29 7.14
CA GLY A 57 2.15 -1.23 6.06
C GLY A 57 2.82 -2.53 6.47
N PRO A 58 3.10 -3.38 5.53
CA PRO A 58 2.91 -3.17 4.09
C PRO A 58 1.45 -3.15 3.68
N VAL A 59 1.15 -2.34 2.66
CA VAL A 59 -0.18 -2.21 2.08
C VAL A 59 -0.14 -2.81 0.68
N LEU A 60 -0.96 -3.81 0.44
CA LEU A 60 -1.06 -4.47 -0.86
C LEU A 60 -2.14 -3.79 -1.69
N GLU A 61 -1.98 -3.81 -3.00
CA GLU A 61 -3.00 -3.28 -3.88
C GLU A 61 -3.91 -4.40 -4.34
N VAL A 62 -5.22 -4.21 -4.15
CA VAL A 62 -6.24 -5.18 -4.57
C VAL A 62 -7.27 -4.48 -5.42
N ALA A 63 -7.35 -4.86 -6.68
CA ALA A 63 -8.39 -4.35 -7.57
C ALA A 63 -9.65 -5.18 -7.40
N VAL A 64 -10.76 -4.50 -7.17
CA VAL A 64 -12.07 -5.12 -6.98
C VAL A 64 -13.04 -4.56 -8.00
N SER A 65 -14.15 -5.24 -8.22
CA SER A 65 -15.13 -4.77 -9.20
C SER A 65 -15.90 -3.53 -8.74
N ASN A 66 -16.07 -3.38 -7.42
CA ASN A 66 -16.78 -2.24 -6.85
C ASN A 66 -16.22 -1.97 -5.45
N VAL A 67 -15.57 -0.81 -5.28
CA VAL A 67 -14.92 -0.48 -4.00
C VAL A 67 -15.93 -0.35 -2.87
N GLU A 68 -17.05 0.33 -3.11
CA GLU A 68 -18.04 0.53 -2.04
C GLU A 68 -18.66 -0.79 -1.58
N GLU A 69 -18.96 -1.69 -2.52
CA GLU A 69 -19.47 -3.02 -2.17
C GLU A 69 -18.41 -3.79 -1.38
N ALA A 70 -17.17 -3.76 -1.83
CA ALA A 70 -16.09 -4.47 -1.15
C ALA A 70 -15.88 -3.94 0.26
N LYS A 71 -15.94 -2.63 0.47
CA LYS A 71 -15.85 -2.04 1.81
C LYS A 71 -16.92 -2.60 2.74
N VAL A 72 -18.17 -2.58 2.29
CA VAL A 72 -19.29 -3.06 3.10
C VAL A 72 -19.10 -4.54 3.45
N ARG A 73 -18.77 -5.34 2.45
CA ARG A 73 -18.59 -6.78 2.65
C ARG A 73 -17.44 -7.09 3.60
N LEU A 74 -16.31 -6.41 3.42
CA LEU A 74 -15.14 -6.66 4.25
C LEU A 74 -15.35 -6.21 5.69
N VAL A 75 -15.94 -5.04 5.91
CA VAL A 75 -16.25 -4.57 7.27
C VAL A 75 -17.20 -5.53 7.96
N LYS A 76 -18.19 -6.02 7.25
CA LYS A 76 -19.15 -6.98 7.80
C LYS A 76 -18.45 -8.27 8.23
N ASN A 77 -17.33 -8.60 7.61
CA ASN A 77 -16.58 -9.82 7.90
C ASN A 77 -15.34 -9.57 8.79
N GLY A 78 -15.33 -8.46 9.51
CA GLY A 78 -14.32 -8.23 10.54
C GLY A 78 -13.18 -7.31 10.16
N CYS A 79 -13.21 -6.73 8.98
CA CYS A 79 -12.19 -5.78 8.56
C CYS A 79 -12.45 -4.39 9.13
N GLU A 80 -11.36 -3.63 9.26
CA GLU A 80 -11.39 -2.26 9.78
C GLU A 80 -10.94 -1.31 8.66
N ILE A 81 -11.67 -0.21 8.49
CA ILE A 81 -11.25 0.84 7.56
C ILE A 81 -10.16 1.66 8.24
N VAL A 82 -8.95 1.61 7.70
CA VAL A 82 -7.80 2.32 8.26
C VAL A 82 -7.72 3.74 7.72
N LYS A 83 -8.03 3.91 6.44
CA LYS A 83 -7.97 5.20 5.78
C LYS A 83 -8.94 5.19 4.60
N ASP A 84 -9.76 6.22 4.50
CA ASP A 84 -10.73 6.34 3.42
C ASP A 84 -10.73 7.79 2.92
N GLU A 85 -10.09 8.01 1.77
CA GLU A 85 -9.97 9.33 1.17
C GLU A 85 -10.59 9.31 -0.23
N PRO A 86 -11.90 9.56 -0.34
CA PRO A 86 -12.58 9.45 -1.64
C PRO A 86 -12.09 10.47 -2.68
N ASP A 87 -11.66 11.65 -2.27
CA ASP A 87 -11.18 12.68 -3.19
C ASP A 87 -9.80 12.32 -3.77
N PHE A 88 -9.06 11.53 -3.05
CA PHE A 88 -7.77 10.99 -3.49
C PHE A 88 -7.95 9.48 -3.39
N PRO A 89 -8.40 8.81 -4.46
CA PRO A 89 -8.97 7.46 -4.34
C PRO A 89 -8.04 6.49 -3.59
N ARG A 90 -8.28 6.42 -2.30
CA ARG A 90 -7.46 5.63 -1.39
C ARG A 90 -8.38 5.05 -0.31
N CYS A 91 -8.46 3.74 -0.25
CA CYS A 91 -9.25 3.05 0.76
C CYS A 91 -8.40 1.90 1.33
N TYR A 92 -7.81 2.13 2.51
CA TYR A 92 -7.01 1.12 3.18
C TYR A 92 -7.87 0.36 4.17
N VAL A 93 -7.87 -0.95 4.04
CA VAL A 93 -8.64 -1.86 4.89
C VAL A 93 -7.67 -2.82 5.55
N LYS A 94 -7.82 -3.01 6.85
CA LYS A 94 -7.01 -3.99 7.59
C LYS A 94 -7.90 -5.16 7.95
N ASP A 95 -7.48 -6.36 7.58
CA ASP A 95 -8.27 -7.55 7.87
C ASP A 95 -8.02 -8.05 9.31
N PRO A 96 -8.82 -9.01 9.80
CA PRO A 96 -8.68 -9.50 11.18
C PRO A 96 -7.33 -10.17 11.47
N PHE A 97 -6.57 -10.49 10.43
CA PHE A 97 -5.30 -11.20 10.57
C PHE A 97 -4.09 -10.27 10.37
N GLY A 98 -4.33 -8.98 10.13
CA GLY A 98 -3.27 -7.97 10.09
C GLY A 98 -2.84 -7.50 8.72
N LEU A 99 -3.34 -8.10 7.65
CA LEU A 99 -2.99 -7.67 6.31
C LEU A 99 -3.76 -6.39 5.94
N ILE A 100 -3.07 -5.47 5.30
CA ILE A 100 -3.67 -4.19 4.88
C ILE A 100 -3.72 -4.13 3.37
N TYR A 101 -4.86 -3.71 2.82
CA TYR A 101 -5.04 -3.56 1.38
C TYR A 101 -5.51 -2.16 1.02
N ASN A 102 -5.10 -1.69 -0.16
CA ASN A 102 -5.70 -0.53 -0.80
C ASN A 102 -6.67 -1.05 -1.85
N LEU A 103 -7.97 -0.79 -1.67
CA LEU A 103 -9.00 -1.23 -2.61
C LEU A 103 -9.07 -0.27 -3.78
N THR A 104 -8.94 -0.80 -4.99
CA THR A 104 -9.05 -0.03 -6.22
C THR A 104 -10.04 -0.71 -7.17
N SER A 105 -10.50 -0.01 -8.17
CA SER A 105 -11.42 -0.59 -9.15
C SER A 105 -10.96 -0.36 -10.58
#